data_277e54367d580b4e0c101ac0d1402a29
#
_entry.id   277e54367d580b4e0c101ac0d1402a29
#
_cell.length_a   1.000
_cell.length_b   1.000
_cell.length_c   1.000
_cell.angle_alpha   90.00
_cell.angle_beta   90.00
_cell.angle_gamma   90.00
#
_symmetry.space_group_name_H-M   'P 1'
#
loop_
_entity.id
_entity.type
_entity.pdbx_description
1 polymer ?
#
loop_
_entity_poly.entity_id
_entity_poly.type
_entity_poly.pdbx_seq_one_letter_code
_entity_poly.pdbx_strand_id
1 'polypeptide(L)'
;EHPVKTPADWAKRRRQIVDGMQQAMGPLPSRTALPPLDMRVRSQTDGDGFTRLNIDFLTEKNDRLPALLYRPKARRLAKRAAILALHPTSPLGKHRVTKTGGAPNRAYAYELARRGYVVIAPDYPPFGDYAYDFESDDYVSGTMKGILNHMRCVDLLQSLPEVDPGRIGAIGHSLGGHNAMFVGVFDTRIKVIVSSCGWTPFHDYYGGNITGWT
;
A
#
# COMPACT_ATOMS: atom_id res chain seq x y z
N GLU A 1 -6.04 16.70 27.57
CA GLU A 1 -5.88 16.73 26.10
C GLU A 1 -6.22 18.13 25.59
N HIS A 2 -5.31 18.72 24.78
CA HIS A 2 -5.60 20.01 24.15
C HIS A 2 -6.40 19.78 22.86
N PRO A 3 -7.55 20.44 22.66
CA PRO A 3 -8.32 20.27 21.44
C PRO A 3 -7.57 20.84 20.23
N VAL A 4 -7.68 20.14 19.10
CA VAL A 4 -7.13 20.61 17.83
C VAL A 4 -8.05 21.67 17.26
N LYS A 5 -7.59 22.92 17.18
CA LYS A 5 -8.36 24.08 16.68
C LYS A 5 -7.71 24.76 15.47
N THR A 6 -6.40 24.59 15.31
CA THR A 6 -5.61 25.25 14.28
C THR A 6 -4.77 24.23 13.50
N PRO A 7 -4.27 24.57 12.29
CA PRO A 7 -3.27 23.75 11.59
C PRO A 7 -2.01 23.45 12.41
N ALA A 8 -1.59 24.38 13.28
CA ALA A 8 -0.44 24.18 14.17
C ALA A 8 -0.75 23.12 15.24
N ASP A 9 -1.95 23.13 15.83
CA ASP A 9 -2.37 22.09 16.78
C ASP A 9 -2.42 20.71 16.10
N TRP A 10 -2.94 20.67 14.87
CA TRP A 10 -2.95 19.45 14.08
C TRP A 10 -1.53 18.94 13.80
N ALA A 11 -0.61 19.82 13.41
CA ALA A 11 0.78 19.45 13.16
C ALA A 11 1.43 18.85 14.42
N LYS A 12 1.16 19.42 15.62
CA LYS A 12 1.61 18.87 16.90
C LYS A 12 0.97 17.50 17.19
N ARG A 13 -0.35 17.39 17.03
CA ARG A 13 -1.08 16.12 17.25
C ARG A 13 -0.58 15.03 16.30
N ARG A 14 -0.39 15.37 15.02
CA ARG A 14 0.13 14.41 14.03
C ARG A 14 1.51 13.89 14.42
N ARG A 15 2.44 14.73 14.87
CA ARG A 15 3.74 14.28 15.37
C ARG A 15 3.57 13.29 16.52
N GLN A 16 2.76 13.60 17.52
CA GLN A 16 2.49 12.72 18.65
C GLN A 16 1.94 11.34 18.21
N ILE A 17 1.06 11.32 17.21
CA ILE A 17 0.53 10.07 16.65
C ILE A 17 1.65 9.27 15.96
N VAL A 18 2.43 9.90 15.09
CA VAL A 18 3.54 9.24 14.39
C VAL A 18 4.59 8.70 15.38
N ASP A 19 4.93 9.50 16.40
CA ASP A 19 5.90 9.09 17.43
C ASP A 19 5.37 7.88 18.23
N GLY A 20 4.10 7.94 18.65
CA GLY A 20 3.46 6.82 19.35
C GLY A 20 3.36 5.55 18.49
N MET A 21 3.06 5.69 17.21
CA MET A 21 3.06 4.56 16.27
C MET A 21 4.45 3.95 16.13
N GLN A 22 5.49 4.77 16.02
CA GLN A 22 6.88 4.28 15.94
C GLN A 22 7.34 3.63 17.26
N GLN A 23 6.89 4.12 18.42
CA GLN A 23 7.16 3.44 19.70
C GLN A 23 6.56 2.04 19.74
N ALA A 24 5.37 1.86 19.18
CA ALA A 24 4.67 0.56 19.18
C ALA A 24 5.16 -0.41 18.10
N MET A 25 5.51 0.09 16.92
CA MET A 25 5.77 -0.74 15.73
C MET A 25 7.25 -0.77 15.31
N GLY A 26 8.10 0.00 15.98
CA GLY A 26 9.47 0.26 15.56
C GLY A 26 9.62 1.51 14.69
N PRO A 27 10.84 2.04 14.56
CA PRO A 27 11.10 3.25 13.79
C PRO A 27 10.90 3.02 12.30
N LEU A 28 10.38 4.03 11.59
CA LEU A 28 10.39 4.01 10.13
C LEU A 28 11.84 4.07 9.64
N PRO A 29 12.29 3.14 8.80
CA PRO A 29 13.64 3.17 8.24
C PRO A 29 13.94 4.46 7.47
N SER A 30 15.19 4.89 7.52
CA SER A 30 15.65 6.06 6.76
C SER A 30 15.45 5.83 5.26
N ARG A 31 14.87 6.81 4.59
CA ARG A 31 14.64 6.76 3.14
C ARG A 31 15.75 7.39 2.31
N THR A 32 16.79 7.96 2.95
CA THR A 32 17.86 8.69 2.26
C THR A 32 18.81 7.77 1.49
N ALA A 33 18.94 6.52 1.90
CA ALA A 33 19.83 5.52 1.30
C ALA A 33 19.09 4.39 0.58
N LEU A 34 17.81 4.59 0.25
CA LEU A 34 17.06 3.57 -0.48
C LEU A 34 17.61 3.42 -1.92
N PRO A 35 17.66 2.18 -2.45
CA PRO A 35 18.14 1.95 -3.80
C PRO A 35 17.17 2.56 -4.84
N PRO A 36 17.62 2.76 -6.10
CA PRO A 36 16.72 2.97 -7.22
C PRO A 36 15.64 1.88 -7.26
N LEU A 37 14.46 2.20 -7.77
CA LEU A 37 13.35 1.25 -7.83
C LEU A 37 13.65 -0.01 -8.66
N ASP A 38 14.49 0.10 -9.69
CA ASP A 38 14.87 -1.02 -10.59
C ASP A 38 13.68 -1.93 -10.91
N MET A 39 12.58 -1.33 -11.41
CA MET A 39 11.37 -2.06 -11.74
C MET A 39 11.61 -3.02 -12.90
N ARG A 40 11.20 -4.28 -12.72
CA ARG A 40 11.27 -5.35 -13.73
C ARG A 40 9.88 -5.82 -14.08
N VAL A 41 9.60 -5.95 -15.37
CA VAL A 41 8.35 -6.54 -15.86
C VAL A 41 8.57 -8.03 -16.08
N ARG A 42 7.81 -8.85 -15.34
CA ARG A 42 7.86 -10.32 -15.41
C ARG A 42 6.93 -10.86 -16.50
N SER A 43 5.74 -10.27 -16.60
CA SER A 43 4.78 -10.60 -17.66
C SER A 43 3.80 -9.46 -17.87
N GLN A 44 3.13 -9.48 -19.01
CA GLN A 44 2.13 -8.50 -19.40
C GLN A 44 0.87 -9.22 -19.87
N THR A 45 -0.29 -8.67 -19.53
CA THR A 45 -1.60 -9.14 -19.99
C THR A 45 -2.46 -7.93 -20.34
N ASP A 46 -3.09 -7.98 -21.50
CA ASP A 46 -4.04 -6.95 -21.91
C ASP A 46 -5.42 -7.20 -21.32
N GLY A 47 -6.00 -6.16 -20.77
CA GLY A 47 -7.36 -6.14 -20.22
C GLY A 47 -8.27 -5.17 -20.94
N ASP A 48 -9.49 -5.05 -20.43
CA ASP A 48 -10.52 -4.14 -20.92
C ASP A 48 -10.16 -2.68 -20.55
N GLY A 49 -9.56 -1.98 -21.49
CA GLY A 49 -9.14 -0.57 -21.35
C GLY A 49 -7.81 -0.34 -20.61
N PHE A 50 -7.09 -1.38 -20.21
CA PHE A 50 -5.80 -1.28 -19.55
C PHE A 50 -4.83 -2.39 -19.97
N THR A 51 -3.54 -2.19 -19.70
CA THR A 51 -2.51 -3.21 -19.67
C THR A 51 -2.15 -3.51 -18.22
N ARG A 52 -2.16 -4.79 -17.82
CA ARG A 52 -1.70 -5.24 -16.51
C ARG A 52 -0.31 -5.83 -16.63
N LEU A 53 0.63 -5.29 -15.88
CA LEU A 53 2.00 -5.78 -15.76
C LEU A 53 2.15 -6.53 -14.42
N ASN A 54 2.73 -7.72 -14.46
CA ASN A 54 3.27 -8.36 -13.27
C ASN A 54 4.71 -7.86 -13.13
N ILE A 55 5.01 -7.18 -12.04
CA ILE A 55 6.28 -6.52 -11.83
C ILE A 55 6.90 -6.93 -10.50
N ASP A 56 8.17 -6.69 -10.35
CA ASP A 56 8.84 -6.53 -9.07
C ASP A 56 9.77 -5.31 -9.12
N PHE A 57 10.03 -4.72 -7.96
CA PHE A 57 10.92 -3.57 -7.83
C PHE A 57 11.56 -3.52 -6.45
N LEU A 58 12.71 -2.84 -6.35
CA LEU A 58 13.45 -2.74 -5.09
C LEU A 58 12.76 -1.80 -4.10
N THR A 59 12.45 -2.32 -2.93
CA THR A 59 12.04 -1.53 -1.76
C THR A 59 13.22 -1.19 -0.87
N GLU A 60 14.15 -2.13 -0.74
CA GLU A 60 15.42 -2.02 -0.03
C GLU A 60 16.53 -2.74 -0.81
N LYS A 61 17.78 -2.67 -0.35
CA LYS A 61 18.97 -3.12 -1.10
C LYS A 61 18.86 -4.57 -1.64
N ASN A 62 18.28 -5.47 -0.86
CA ASN A 62 18.19 -6.89 -1.20
C ASN A 62 16.74 -7.39 -1.22
N ASP A 63 15.77 -6.49 -1.21
CA ASP A 63 14.37 -6.82 -1.14
C ASP A 63 13.61 -6.30 -2.34
N ARG A 64 12.88 -7.21 -3.01
CA ARG A 64 12.08 -6.92 -4.19
C ARG A 64 10.62 -7.23 -3.93
N LEU A 65 9.80 -6.21 -4.04
CA LEU A 65 8.36 -6.30 -3.83
C LEU A 65 7.64 -6.71 -5.12
N PRO A 66 6.96 -7.88 -5.13
CA PRO A 66 6.10 -8.26 -6.23
C PRO A 66 4.81 -7.42 -6.24
N ALA A 67 4.39 -6.97 -7.41
CA ALA A 67 3.17 -6.20 -7.56
C ALA A 67 2.49 -6.41 -8.93
N LEU A 68 1.21 -6.08 -9.01
CA LEU A 68 0.50 -5.89 -10.27
C LEU A 68 0.36 -4.39 -10.52
N LEU A 69 0.80 -3.93 -11.70
CA LEU A 69 0.65 -2.55 -12.14
C LEU A 69 -0.32 -2.50 -13.31
N TYR A 70 -1.42 -1.78 -13.15
CA TYR A 70 -2.42 -1.55 -14.18
C TYR A 70 -2.21 -0.17 -14.78
N ARG A 71 -2.03 -0.12 -16.09
CA ARG A 71 -1.83 1.11 -16.88
C ARG A 71 -2.95 1.26 -17.90
N PRO A 72 -3.76 2.33 -17.83
CA PRO A 72 -4.83 2.56 -18.81
C PRO A 72 -4.28 2.72 -20.22
N LYS A 73 -4.93 2.11 -21.22
CA LYS A 73 -4.56 2.17 -22.63
C LYS A 73 -4.93 3.47 -23.36
N ALA A 74 -5.69 4.35 -22.72
CA ALA A 74 -6.21 5.54 -23.39
C ALA A 74 -5.09 6.53 -23.77
N ARG A 75 -5.12 6.99 -25.03
CA ARG A 75 -4.17 7.90 -25.68
C ARG A 75 -4.15 9.35 -25.15
N ARG A 76 -4.87 9.70 -24.10
CA ARG A 76 -4.88 11.09 -23.60
C ARG A 76 -3.59 11.38 -22.82
N LEU A 77 -2.92 12.47 -23.23
CA LEU A 77 -1.73 13.05 -22.57
C LEU A 77 -2.01 13.58 -21.14
N ALA A 78 -3.26 13.59 -20.70
CA ALA A 78 -3.63 14.07 -19.37
C ALA A 78 -3.16 13.10 -18.28
N LYS A 79 -2.44 13.62 -17.31
CA LYS A 79 -2.04 12.88 -16.10
C LYS A 79 -3.25 12.35 -15.36
N ARG A 80 -3.12 11.16 -14.80
CA ARG A 80 -4.18 10.39 -14.15
C ARG A 80 -3.97 10.29 -12.66
N ALA A 81 -5.06 10.18 -11.93
CA ALA A 81 -4.98 9.76 -10.53
C ALA A 81 -4.48 8.31 -10.44
N ALA A 82 -3.74 8.02 -9.39
CA ALA A 82 -3.22 6.68 -9.14
C ALA A 82 -3.70 6.12 -7.79
N ILE A 83 -3.81 4.81 -7.71
CA ILE A 83 -4.35 4.11 -6.54
C ILE A 83 -3.39 2.99 -6.11
N LEU A 84 -3.08 2.99 -4.84
CA LEU A 84 -2.47 1.87 -4.13
C LEU A 84 -3.60 0.97 -3.63
N ALA A 85 -3.72 -0.25 -4.19
CA ALA A 85 -4.80 -1.20 -3.90
C ALA A 85 -4.27 -2.37 -3.07
N LEU A 86 -4.62 -2.41 -1.79
CA LEU A 86 -4.05 -3.29 -0.78
C LEU A 86 -4.96 -4.47 -0.47
N HIS A 87 -4.43 -5.70 -0.62
CA HIS A 87 -5.19 -6.93 -0.47
C HIS A 87 -5.48 -7.30 1.00
N PRO A 88 -6.59 -8.02 1.27
CA PRO A 88 -6.85 -8.59 2.58
C PRO A 88 -5.92 -9.79 2.86
N THR A 89 -5.89 -10.28 4.09
CA THR A 89 -5.20 -11.52 4.45
C THR A 89 -5.62 -12.65 3.52
N SER A 90 -4.70 -13.13 2.71
CA SER A 90 -4.96 -14.21 1.74
C SER A 90 -3.65 -14.77 1.19
N PRO A 91 -3.52 -16.11 1.09
CA PRO A 91 -2.38 -16.73 0.39
C PRO A 91 -2.24 -16.27 -1.06
N LEU A 92 -3.32 -15.79 -1.69
CA LEU A 92 -3.29 -15.26 -3.06
C LEU A 92 -2.63 -13.88 -3.18
N GLY A 93 -2.34 -13.20 -2.06
CA GLY A 93 -1.72 -11.88 -2.07
C GLY A 93 -2.45 -10.88 -2.98
N LYS A 94 -1.68 -10.17 -3.79
CA LYS A 94 -2.16 -9.20 -4.78
C LYS A 94 -3.22 -9.73 -5.76
N HIS A 95 -3.24 -11.03 -6.01
CA HIS A 95 -4.25 -11.63 -6.89
C HIS A 95 -5.65 -11.58 -6.28
N ARG A 96 -5.77 -11.43 -4.96
CA ARG A 96 -7.06 -11.33 -4.27
C ARG A 96 -7.90 -10.14 -4.69
N VAL A 97 -7.28 -9.07 -5.18
CA VAL A 97 -7.95 -7.84 -5.62
C VAL A 97 -8.11 -7.73 -7.13
N THR A 98 -7.85 -8.83 -7.85
CA THR A 98 -8.05 -8.95 -9.30
C THR A 98 -9.40 -9.61 -9.63
N LYS A 99 -9.79 -9.57 -10.92
CA LYS A 99 -11.03 -10.21 -11.39
C LYS A 99 -11.04 -11.74 -11.17
N THR A 100 -9.90 -12.39 -11.31
CA THR A 100 -9.77 -13.86 -11.33
C THR A 100 -9.49 -14.49 -9.96
N GLY A 101 -8.95 -13.74 -9.02
CA GLY A 101 -8.55 -14.25 -7.70
C GLY A 101 -9.52 -13.84 -6.57
N GLY A 102 -10.53 -13.05 -6.89
CA GLY A 102 -11.37 -12.40 -5.91
C GLY A 102 -12.70 -13.11 -5.64
N ALA A 103 -13.23 -12.92 -4.44
CA ALA A 103 -14.64 -13.09 -4.15
C ALA A 103 -15.42 -11.96 -4.87
N PRO A 104 -16.73 -12.12 -5.09
CA PRO A 104 -17.58 -11.06 -5.61
C PRO A 104 -17.34 -9.73 -4.85
N ASN A 105 -17.31 -8.62 -5.58
CA ASN A 105 -17.09 -7.25 -5.06
C ASN A 105 -15.73 -6.97 -4.40
N ARG A 106 -14.72 -7.86 -4.56
CA ARG A 106 -13.36 -7.64 -4.04
C ARG A 106 -12.30 -7.32 -5.10
N ALA A 107 -12.69 -7.26 -6.36
CA ALA A 107 -11.78 -6.97 -7.48
C ALA A 107 -11.51 -5.46 -7.67
N TYR A 108 -11.32 -4.72 -6.58
CA TYR A 108 -11.23 -3.25 -6.65
C TYR A 108 -10.02 -2.74 -7.42
N ALA A 109 -8.90 -3.47 -7.48
CA ALA A 109 -7.79 -3.08 -8.34
C ALA A 109 -8.18 -3.12 -9.82
N TYR A 110 -8.84 -4.21 -10.24
CA TYR A 110 -9.36 -4.36 -11.59
C TYR A 110 -10.43 -3.30 -11.92
N GLU A 111 -11.39 -3.10 -11.02
CA GLU A 111 -12.48 -2.16 -11.21
C GLU A 111 -12.03 -0.70 -11.33
N LEU A 112 -11.04 -0.31 -10.55
CA LEU A 112 -10.45 1.03 -10.63
C LEU A 112 -9.62 1.20 -11.92
N ALA A 113 -8.88 0.17 -12.35
CA ALA A 113 -8.15 0.20 -13.62
C ALA A 113 -9.09 0.39 -14.82
N ARG A 114 -10.25 -0.30 -14.84
CA ARG A 114 -11.28 -0.10 -15.88
C ARG A 114 -11.85 1.32 -15.91
N ARG A 115 -11.86 2.00 -14.77
CA ARG A 115 -12.28 3.41 -14.63
C ARG A 115 -11.19 4.40 -15.02
N GLY A 116 -10.03 3.92 -15.47
CA GLY A 116 -8.95 4.75 -16.00
C GLY A 116 -7.95 5.26 -14.97
N TYR A 117 -7.95 4.72 -13.75
CA TYR A 117 -6.88 4.96 -12.77
C TYR A 117 -5.64 4.15 -13.13
N VAL A 118 -4.46 4.69 -12.84
CA VAL A 118 -3.25 3.86 -12.71
C VAL A 118 -3.33 3.17 -11.35
N VAL A 119 -3.20 1.84 -11.32
CA VAL A 119 -3.37 1.09 -10.06
C VAL A 119 -2.15 0.21 -9.83
N ILE A 120 -1.59 0.27 -8.62
CA ILE A 120 -0.60 -0.69 -8.15
C ILE A 120 -1.19 -1.54 -7.02
N ALA A 121 -1.09 -2.85 -7.15
CA ALA A 121 -1.49 -3.81 -6.13
C ALA A 121 -0.27 -4.65 -5.73
N PRO A 122 0.45 -4.32 -4.64
CA PRO A 122 1.58 -5.09 -4.15
C PRO A 122 1.13 -6.32 -3.37
N ASP A 123 2.01 -7.29 -3.22
CA ASP A 123 1.90 -8.27 -2.14
C ASP A 123 2.27 -7.63 -0.80
N TYR A 124 1.64 -8.09 0.28
CA TYR A 124 2.07 -7.83 1.65
C TYR A 124 2.81 -9.07 2.16
N PRO A 125 3.99 -8.92 2.77
CA PRO A 125 4.76 -10.07 3.23
C PRO A 125 4.01 -10.84 4.34
N PRO A 126 4.04 -12.19 4.38
CA PRO A 126 4.69 -13.09 3.43
C PRO A 126 3.72 -13.65 2.38
N PHE A 127 2.67 -12.92 1.97
CA PHE A 127 1.61 -13.41 1.09
C PHE A 127 1.97 -13.29 -0.41
N GLY A 128 1.26 -14.09 -1.22
CA GLY A 128 1.38 -14.07 -2.68
C GLY A 128 2.72 -14.61 -3.16
N ASP A 129 3.38 -13.84 -4.01
CA ASP A 129 4.70 -14.17 -4.56
C ASP A 129 5.86 -13.60 -3.72
N TYR A 130 5.54 -13.02 -2.55
CA TYR A 130 6.51 -12.34 -1.69
C TYR A 130 7.02 -13.27 -0.58
N ALA A 131 7.96 -14.13 -0.92
CA ALA A 131 8.68 -14.94 0.07
C ALA A 131 9.57 -14.01 0.92
N TYR A 132 9.08 -13.64 2.09
CA TYR A 132 9.76 -12.73 3.02
C TYR A 132 9.92 -13.40 4.38
N ASP A 133 11.14 -13.35 4.90
CA ASP A 133 11.49 -13.91 6.21
C ASP A 133 11.66 -12.76 7.22
N PHE A 134 10.70 -12.63 8.12
CA PHE A 134 10.73 -11.62 9.18
C PHE A 134 11.77 -11.91 10.26
N GLU A 135 12.28 -13.15 10.38
CA GLU A 135 13.32 -13.48 11.35
C GLU A 135 14.71 -13.03 10.88
N SER A 136 14.87 -12.78 9.58
CA SER A 136 16.14 -12.37 8.98
C SER A 136 16.30 -10.86 8.85
N ASP A 137 15.34 -10.05 9.30
CA ASP A 137 15.37 -8.60 9.19
C ASP A 137 15.40 -7.90 10.56
N ASP A 138 15.65 -6.58 10.53
CA ASP A 138 15.71 -5.73 11.73
C ASP A 138 14.37 -5.01 12.02
N TYR A 139 13.26 -5.39 11.37
CA TYR A 139 11.97 -4.77 11.62
C TYR A 139 11.36 -5.24 12.93
N VAL A 140 10.98 -4.28 13.78
CA VAL A 140 10.25 -4.56 15.03
C VAL A 140 8.85 -5.12 14.75
N SER A 141 8.25 -4.75 13.61
CA SER A 141 6.94 -5.26 13.21
C SER A 141 6.81 -5.40 11.70
N GLY A 142 6.05 -6.42 11.27
CA GLY A 142 5.67 -6.56 9.86
C GLY A 142 4.83 -5.39 9.35
N THR A 143 4.11 -4.68 10.22
CA THR A 143 3.38 -3.47 9.87
C THR A 143 4.31 -2.36 9.40
N MET A 144 5.45 -2.13 10.08
CA MET A 144 6.42 -1.12 9.67
C MET A 144 7.08 -1.47 8.34
N LYS A 145 7.41 -2.74 8.11
CA LYS A 145 7.86 -3.25 6.80
C LYS A 145 6.83 -2.98 5.71
N GLY A 146 5.56 -3.28 5.98
CA GLY A 146 4.45 -2.99 5.06
C GLY A 146 4.33 -1.51 4.74
N ILE A 147 4.46 -0.62 5.73
CA ILE A 147 4.44 0.84 5.54
C ILE A 147 5.54 1.26 4.57
N LEU A 148 6.80 0.85 4.79
CA LEU A 148 7.90 1.18 3.88
C LEU A 148 7.63 0.68 2.46
N ASN A 149 7.21 -0.56 2.30
CA ASN A 149 6.89 -1.14 1.00
C ASN A 149 5.80 -0.35 0.26
N HIS A 150 4.77 0.06 0.97
CA HIS A 150 3.68 0.87 0.39
C HIS A 150 4.14 2.29 0.04
N MET A 151 5.03 2.90 0.82
CA MET A 151 5.67 4.18 0.46
C MET A 151 6.52 4.04 -0.81
N ARG A 152 7.21 2.91 -1.00
CA ARG A 152 7.94 2.60 -2.24
C ARG A 152 7.01 2.39 -3.44
N CYS A 153 5.81 1.84 -3.22
CA CYS A 153 4.77 1.83 -4.27
C CYS A 153 4.37 3.25 -4.68
N VAL A 154 4.24 4.18 -3.73
CA VAL A 154 3.97 5.60 -4.03
C VAL A 154 5.13 6.23 -4.80
N ASP A 155 6.40 5.92 -4.46
CA ASP A 155 7.56 6.36 -5.23
C ASP A 155 7.47 5.88 -6.69
N LEU A 156 7.12 4.60 -6.89
CA LEU A 156 6.95 4.03 -8.23
C LEU A 156 5.81 4.72 -9.00
N LEU A 157 4.66 4.91 -8.37
CA LEU A 157 3.55 5.62 -9.01
C LEU A 157 3.95 7.03 -9.44
N GLN A 158 4.68 7.77 -8.58
CA GLN A 158 5.14 9.13 -8.90
C GLN A 158 6.19 9.17 -10.02
N SER A 159 6.94 8.08 -10.23
CA SER A 159 7.92 7.99 -11.32
C SER A 159 7.30 7.76 -12.70
N LEU A 160 6.01 7.37 -12.75
CA LEU A 160 5.32 7.10 -14.01
C LEU A 160 4.85 8.41 -14.67
N PRO A 161 5.18 8.65 -15.96
CA PRO A 161 4.88 9.93 -16.64
C PRO A 161 3.38 10.20 -16.75
N GLU A 162 2.54 9.18 -16.79
CA GLU A 162 1.08 9.31 -16.88
C GLU A 162 0.41 9.57 -15.53
N VAL A 163 1.12 9.53 -14.40
CA VAL A 163 0.55 9.75 -13.06
C VAL A 163 0.63 11.23 -12.68
N ASP A 164 -0.45 11.73 -12.10
CA ASP A 164 -0.47 12.99 -11.38
C ASP A 164 0.01 12.77 -9.94
N PRO A 165 1.21 13.26 -9.57
CA PRO A 165 1.77 13.02 -8.25
C PRO A 165 0.97 13.65 -7.10
N GLY A 166 0.08 14.60 -7.40
CA GLY A 166 -0.83 15.22 -6.46
C GLY A 166 -2.14 14.47 -6.25
N ARG A 167 -2.41 13.41 -7.01
CA ARG A 167 -3.68 12.66 -7.00
C ARG A 167 -3.47 11.17 -6.78
N ILE A 168 -2.88 10.81 -5.64
CA ILE A 168 -2.65 9.42 -5.24
C ILE A 168 -3.57 9.08 -4.08
N GLY A 169 -4.27 7.95 -4.18
CA GLY A 169 -5.10 7.39 -3.12
C GLY A 169 -4.67 5.98 -2.73
N ALA A 170 -5.16 5.51 -1.59
CA ALA A 170 -5.02 4.13 -1.13
C ALA A 170 -6.38 3.53 -0.81
N ILE A 171 -6.58 2.26 -1.15
CA ILE A 171 -7.79 1.50 -0.84
C ILE A 171 -7.41 0.10 -0.40
N GLY A 172 -8.12 -0.43 0.59
CA GLY A 172 -7.95 -1.80 1.01
C GLY A 172 -9.10 -2.33 1.83
N HIS A 173 -9.20 -3.65 1.93
CA HIS A 173 -10.17 -4.37 2.74
C HIS A 173 -9.46 -5.20 3.80
N SER A 174 -10.01 -5.27 5.02
CA SER A 174 -9.46 -6.03 6.16
C SER A 174 -7.99 -5.61 6.42
N LEU A 175 -7.01 -6.52 6.37
CA LEU A 175 -5.58 -6.21 6.45
C LEU A 175 -5.19 -5.08 5.48
N GLY A 176 -5.67 -5.11 4.24
CA GLY A 176 -5.43 -4.02 3.28
C GLY A 176 -6.04 -2.70 3.71
N GLY A 177 -7.21 -2.72 4.38
CA GLY A 177 -7.83 -1.53 4.96
C GLY A 177 -7.02 -0.94 6.11
N HIS A 178 -6.51 -1.80 6.99
CA HIS A 178 -5.54 -1.44 8.03
C HIS A 178 -4.28 -0.79 7.40
N ASN A 179 -3.68 -1.46 6.44
CA ASN A 179 -2.48 -0.98 5.77
C ASN A 179 -2.68 0.36 5.05
N ALA A 180 -3.86 0.58 4.43
CA ALA A 180 -4.18 1.85 3.77
C ALA A 180 -4.20 3.02 4.77
N MET A 181 -4.80 2.83 5.97
CA MET A 181 -4.80 3.83 7.02
C MET A 181 -3.38 4.08 7.53
N PHE A 182 -2.63 3.02 7.83
CA PHE A 182 -1.32 3.13 8.45
C PHE A 182 -0.31 3.80 7.51
N VAL A 183 -0.24 3.40 6.23
CA VAL A 183 0.64 4.09 5.28
C VAL A 183 0.25 5.55 5.09
N GLY A 184 -1.04 5.87 5.10
CA GLY A 184 -1.50 7.26 4.97
C GLY A 184 -1.12 8.19 6.12
N VAL A 185 -0.85 7.64 7.32
CA VAL A 185 -0.29 8.42 8.44
C VAL A 185 1.16 8.82 8.16
N PHE A 186 1.95 7.91 7.58
CA PHE A 186 3.37 8.15 7.33
C PHE A 186 3.63 8.87 5.99
N ASP A 187 2.80 8.62 4.96
CA ASP A 187 2.98 9.17 3.62
C ASP A 187 1.90 10.19 3.24
N THR A 188 2.19 11.47 3.44
CA THR A 188 1.28 12.59 3.13
C THR A 188 1.04 12.81 1.63
N ARG A 189 1.72 12.09 0.75
CA ARG A 189 1.47 12.08 -0.70
C ARG A 189 0.16 11.37 -1.04
N ILE A 190 -0.31 10.46 -0.17
CA ILE A 190 -1.62 9.83 -0.27
C ILE A 190 -2.69 10.83 0.18
N LYS A 191 -3.60 11.20 -0.73
CA LYS A 191 -4.61 12.25 -0.51
C LYS A 191 -5.98 11.71 -0.13
N VAL A 192 -6.27 10.46 -0.47
CA VAL A 192 -7.55 9.80 -0.19
C VAL A 192 -7.26 8.39 0.31
N ILE A 193 -7.92 8.00 1.39
CA ILE A 193 -7.81 6.67 1.99
C ILE A 193 -9.21 6.08 2.07
N VAL A 194 -9.37 4.86 1.54
CA VAL A 194 -10.59 4.07 1.67
C VAL A 194 -10.26 2.79 2.43
N SER A 195 -10.70 2.71 3.67
CA SER A 195 -10.54 1.54 4.53
C SER A 195 -11.87 0.82 4.67
N SER A 196 -11.93 -0.41 4.18
CA SER A 196 -13.08 -1.30 4.35
C SER A 196 -12.73 -2.37 5.38
N CYS A 197 -13.45 -2.40 6.53
CA CYS A 197 -13.25 -3.36 7.62
C CYS A 197 -11.78 -3.42 8.13
N GLY A 198 -11.04 -2.32 8.03
CA GLY A 198 -9.62 -2.24 8.42
C GLY A 198 -9.39 -1.67 9.81
N TRP A 199 -10.46 -1.33 10.52
CA TRP A 199 -10.37 -0.70 11.84
C TRP A 199 -11.29 -1.38 12.85
N THR A 200 -10.73 -1.67 14.01
CA THR A 200 -11.45 -1.99 15.24
C THR A 200 -10.54 -1.68 16.42
N PRO A 201 -11.07 -1.31 17.60
CA PRO A 201 -10.26 -1.28 18.82
C PRO A 201 -9.73 -2.69 19.12
N PHE A 202 -8.44 -2.82 19.42
CA PHE A 202 -7.86 -4.13 19.69
C PHE A 202 -8.50 -4.86 20.89
N HIS A 203 -9.06 -4.10 21.86
CA HIS A 203 -9.80 -4.67 22.98
C HIS A 203 -11.05 -5.46 22.57
N ASP A 204 -11.66 -5.07 21.44
CA ASP A 204 -12.88 -5.70 20.94
C ASP A 204 -12.59 -6.77 19.88
N TYR A 205 -11.33 -6.84 19.40
CA TYR A 205 -10.93 -7.77 18.37
C TYR A 205 -10.75 -9.17 18.97
N TYR A 206 -11.49 -10.15 18.49
CA TYR A 206 -11.50 -11.53 19.02
C TYR A 206 -11.61 -11.61 20.54
N GLY A 207 -12.45 -10.76 21.15
CA GLY A 207 -12.61 -10.71 22.62
C GLY A 207 -11.35 -10.23 23.36
N GLY A 208 -10.53 -9.40 22.71
CA GLY A 208 -9.29 -8.88 23.27
C GLY A 208 -8.06 -9.77 23.06
N ASN A 209 -8.19 -10.90 22.39
CA ASN A 209 -7.04 -11.74 22.02
C ASN A 209 -6.35 -11.18 20.78
N ILE A 210 -5.22 -10.52 20.97
CA ILE A 210 -4.38 -9.95 19.90
C ILE A 210 -3.17 -10.84 19.55
N THR A 211 -3.11 -12.06 20.07
CA THR A 211 -2.04 -13.01 19.74
C THR A 211 -1.97 -13.24 18.22
N GLY A 212 -0.80 -13.10 17.64
CA GLY A 212 -0.57 -13.25 16.19
C GLY A 212 -0.79 -11.97 15.38
N TRP A 213 -0.94 -10.80 16.04
CA TRP A 213 -1.00 -9.48 15.39
C TRP A 213 0.29 -8.65 15.53
N THR A 214 1.33 -9.26 15.99
CA THR A 214 2.65 -8.63 16.16
C THR A 214 3.48 -8.71 14.89
#